data_1847655de65d87cb46d2ce07f997a1be
#
_entry.id   1847655de65d87cb46d2ce07f997a1be
#
_cell.length_a   1.000
_cell.length_b   1.000
_cell.length_c   1.000
_cell.angle_alpha   90.00
_cell.angle_beta   90.00
_cell.angle_gamma   90.00
#
_symmetry.space_group_name_H-M   'P 1'
#
loop_
_entity.id
_entity.type
_entity.pdbx_description
1 polymer ?
#
loop_
_entity_poly.entity_id
_entity_poly.type
_entity_poly.pdbx_seq_one_letter_code
_entity_poly.pdbx_strand_id
1 'polypeptide(L)'
;MSGAFEELGEGPLMEADGRPTVGMQRSLYSLQTGVFWAHFFDRLGYRLVLTPPTNGRISSSGIESMTAETCYPIKVSHGHVKELLGKTRFLFLPSIITMPTPVERETGFTCPLVQANFYMARAALGMDMERVLNPVLHLKHDLSTLALELTEQIAAKIGRSRRQIREALEVALEKQNQLHLALFQKGRQFLEAHDPDEPMVVVTGRPYNLYDERLNLRLGRNLAGIKKLDIADG
;
A
#
# COMPACT_ATOMS: atom_id res chain seq x y z
N MET A 1 -13.08 -4.95 -0.26
CA MET A 1 -11.71 -4.52 0.11
C MET A 1 -11.65 -3.26 0.98
N SER A 2 -12.68 -2.38 0.99
CA SER A 2 -12.73 -1.27 1.96
C SER A 2 -12.64 -1.78 3.40
N GLY A 3 -13.34 -2.84 3.78
CA GLY A 3 -13.37 -3.37 5.16
C GLY A 3 -12.02 -3.79 5.75
N ALA A 4 -11.08 -4.33 4.95
CA ALA A 4 -9.76 -4.72 5.47
C ALA A 4 -8.88 -3.51 5.83
N PHE A 5 -9.15 -2.33 5.23
CA PHE A 5 -8.51 -1.08 5.61
C PHE A 5 -9.29 -0.30 6.68
N GLU A 6 -10.59 -0.55 6.82
CA GLU A 6 -11.41 0.04 7.90
C GLU A 6 -10.98 -0.52 9.28
N GLU A 7 -10.57 -1.79 9.34
CA GLU A 7 -10.00 -2.37 10.58
C GLU A 7 -8.62 -1.78 10.95
N LEU A 8 -7.89 -1.16 10.01
CA LEU A 8 -6.61 -0.49 10.28
C LEU A 8 -6.78 0.92 10.90
N GLY A 9 -8.01 1.34 11.14
CA GLY A 9 -8.34 2.54 11.90
C GLY A 9 -8.17 3.83 11.12
N GLU A 10 -9.27 4.42 10.67
CA GLU A 10 -9.38 5.84 10.34
C GLU A 10 -9.42 6.67 11.64
N GLY A 11 -8.48 6.43 12.56
CA GLY A 11 -8.37 7.24 13.76
C GLY A 11 -7.59 8.53 13.48
N PRO A 12 -7.86 9.62 14.20
CA PRO A 12 -7.03 10.80 14.13
C PRO A 12 -5.57 10.43 14.43
N LEU A 13 -4.64 11.09 13.75
CA LEU A 13 -3.19 10.85 13.78
C LEU A 13 -2.56 10.83 15.18
N MET A 14 -3.32 11.11 16.23
CA MET A 14 -2.86 11.38 17.60
C MET A 14 -3.66 10.73 18.73
N GLU A 15 -4.58 9.82 18.51
CA GLU A 15 -5.19 9.10 19.64
C GLU A 15 -4.45 7.81 19.98
N ALA A 16 -4.07 7.86 20.98
CA ALA A 16 -3.17 7.66 22.05
C ALA A 16 -3.39 6.36 22.81
N ASP A 17 -2.80 5.25 22.32
CA ASP A 17 -2.40 4.14 23.17
C ASP A 17 -0.96 4.34 23.75
N GLY A 18 -0.40 5.54 23.59
CA GLY A 18 0.93 5.92 24.04
C GLY A 18 2.08 5.35 23.18
N ARG A 19 1.79 4.54 22.17
CA ARG A 19 2.83 3.96 21.30
C ARG A 19 3.34 4.98 20.26
N PRO A 20 4.64 4.92 19.92
CA PRO A 20 5.17 5.75 18.85
C PRO A 20 4.54 5.36 17.50
N THR A 21 4.29 6.36 16.66
CA THR A 21 3.61 6.19 15.38
C THR A 21 4.56 6.06 14.20
N VAL A 22 4.19 5.23 13.22
CA VAL A 22 4.83 5.14 11.91
C VAL A 22 3.80 5.52 10.85
N GLY A 23 4.05 6.59 10.11
CA GLY A 23 3.20 7.03 9.02
C GLY A 23 3.51 6.28 7.73
N MET A 24 2.49 5.82 7.02
CA MET A 24 2.62 5.24 5.69
C MET A 24 1.57 5.82 4.75
N GLN A 25 1.97 6.15 3.54
CA GLN A 25 1.07 6.64 2.50
C GLN A 25 0.03 5.58 2.12
N ARG A 26 -1.25 5.95 2.02
CA ARG A 26 -2.32 5.07 1.47
C ARG A 26 -2.35 5.18 -0.06
N SER A 27 -1.25 4.79 -0.70
CA SER A 27 -1.09 4.84 -2.15
C SER A 27 -0.05 3.81 -2.61
N LEU A 28 0.06 3.58 -3.89
CA LEU A 28 0.97 2.62 -4.49
C LEU A 28 0.85 1.23 -3.86
N TYR A 29 1.95 0.52 -3.62
CA TYR A 29 1.92 -0.83 -3.05
C TYR A 29 1.47 -0.90 -1.58
N SER A 30 1.37 0.23 -0.88
CA SER A 30 0.76 0.24 0.46
C SER A 30 -0.69 -0.24 0.45
N LEU A 31 -1.41 -0.04 -0.66
CA LEU A 31 -2.78 -0.54 -0.83
C LEU A 31 -2.86 -2.07 -0.87
N GLN A 32 -1.76 -2.74 -1.19
CA GLN A 32 -1.66 -4.19 -1.21
C GLN A 32 -1.00 -4.76 0.06
N THR A 33 -0.03 -4.04 0.61
CA THR A 33 0.80 -4.50 1.73
C THR A 33 0.50 -3.83 3.07
N GLY A 34 -0.56 -3.02 3.15
CA GLY A 34 -0.90 -2.25 4.36
C GLY A 34 -1.14 -3.12 5.57
N VAL A 35 -1.85 -4.25 5.41
CA VAL A 35 -2.10 -5.21 6.49
C VAL A 35 -0.79 -5.83 6.98
N PHE A 36 0.09 -6.21 6.05
CA PHE A 36 1.42 -6.73 6.38
C PHE A 36 2.20 -5.74 7.25
N TRP A 37 2.33 -4.47 6.83
CA TRP A 37 3.08 -3.46 7.56
C TRP A 37 2.41 -3.06 8.89
N ALA A 38 1.08 -3.08 8.95
CA ALA A 38 0.37 -2.82 10.20
C ALA A 38 0.75 -3.84 11.28
N HIS A 39 0.68 -5.13 10.97
CA HIS A 39 1.05 -6.19 11.91
C HIS A 39 2.56 -6.24 12.20
N PHE A 40 3.40 -5.92 11.20
CA PHE A 40 4.83 -5.81 11.42
C PHE A 40 5.18 -4.74 12.45
N PHE A 41 4.68 -3.52 12.28
CA PHE A 41 4.94 -2.43 13.20
C PHE A 41 4.26 -2.62 14.55
N ASP A 42 3.05 -3.16 14.59
CA ASP A 42 2.34 -3.50 15.82
C ASP A 42 3.16 -4.47 16.69
N ARG A 43 3.68 -5.54 16.09
CA ARG A 43 4.53 -6.51 16.79
C ARG A 43 5.84 -5.91 17.32
N LEU A 44 6.32 -4.84 16.71
CA LEU A 44 7.49 -4.07 17.15
C LEU A 44 7.15 -2.97 18.18
N GLY A 45 5.89 -2.84 18.58
CA GLY A 45 5.44 -1.83 19.55
C GLY A 45 5.21 -0.45 18.96
N TYR A 46 4.99 -0.36 17.65
CA TYR A 46 4.63 0.87 16.93
C TYR A 46 3.19 0.79 16.45
N ARG A 47 2.53 1.93 16.32
CA ARG A 47 1.24 2.03 15.65
C ARG A 47 1.43 2.55 14.23
N LEU A 48 0.97 1.79 13.23
CA LEU A 48 0.94 2.26 11.85
C LEU A 48 -0.24 3.24 11.66
N VAL A 49 0.04 4.37 11.01
CA VAL A 49 -0.94 5.40 10.66
C VAL A 49 -0.95 5.56 9.15
N LEU A 50 -2.07 5.28 8.52
CA LEU A 50 -2.27 5.52 7.10
C LEU A 50 -2.87 6.91 6.87
N THR A 51 -2.52 7.51 5.74
CA THR A 51 -3.25 8.69 5.27
C THR A 51 -4.71 8.36 4.95
N PRO A 52 -5.61 9.34 4.98
CA PRO A 52 -6.98 9.14 4.51
C PRO A 52 -7.02 8.64 3.06
N PRO A 53 -8.16 8.08 2.59
CA PRO A 53 -8.37 7.79 1.18
C PRO A 53 -8.05 9.00 0.30
N THR A 54 -7.54 8.75 -0.90
CA THR A 54 -7.22 9.81 -1.86
C THR A 54 -8.42 10.71 -2.10
N ASN A 55 -8.21 12.00 -1.93
CA ASN A 55 -9.22 13.04 -2.12
C ASN A 55 -8.65 14.21 -2.95
N GLY A 56 -9.50 15.20 -3.26
CA GLY A 56 -9.10 16.35 -4.08
C GLY A 56 -7.91 17.11 -3.51
N ARG A 57 -7.88 17.35 -2.19
CA ARG A 57 -6.80 18.08 -1.50
C ARG A 57 -5.46 17.33 -1.60
N ILE A 58 -5.45 16.03 -1.35
CA ILE A 58 -4.25 15.18 -1.46
C ILE A 58 -3.75 15.18 -2.91
N SER A 59 -4.66 14.98 -3.89
CA SER A 59 -4.29 14.95 -5.32
C SER A 59 -3.68 16.28 -5.76
N SER A 60 -4.34 17.41 -5.48
CA SER A 60 -3.84 18.74 -5.86
C SER A 60 -2.50 19.04 -5.20
N SER A 61 -2.37 18.80 -3.89
CA SER A 61 -1.13 18.99 -3.15
C SER A 61 0.03 18.14 -3.69
N GLY A 62 -0.26 16.92 -4.17
CA GLY A 62 0.72 16.07 -4.81
C GLY A 62 1.17 16.61 -6.17
N ILE A 63 0.23 17.04 -7.02
CA ILE A 63 0.51 17.65 -8.32
C ILE A 63 1.39 18.90 -8.17
N GLU A 64 1.03 19.78 -7.25
CA GLU A 64 1.77 21.02 -6.96
C GLU A 64 3.20 20.77 -6.43
N SER A 65 3.43 19.61 -5.82
CA SER A 65 4.75 19.25 -5.26
C SER A 65 5.71 18.68 -6.30
N MET A 66 5.24 18.41 -7.52
CA MET A 66 6.09 17.77 -8.53
C MET A 66 7.06 18.77 -9.15
N THR A 67 8.31 18.34 -9.28
CA THR A 67 9.37 19.09 -9.95
C THR A 67 9.61 18.65 -11.39
N ALA A 68 9.00 17.52 -11.79
CA ALA A 68 9.07 16.96 -13.14
C ALA A 68 7.81 16.19 -13.50
N GLU A 69 7.51 16.06 -14.78
CA GLU A 69 6.36 15.27 -15.24
C GLU A 69 6.53 13.78 -14.94
N THR A 70 5.46 13.18 -14.42
CA THR A 70 5.39 11.76 -14.09
C THR A 70 3.94 11.26 -14.15
N CYS A 71 3.73 9.94 -13.96
CA CYS A 71 2.39 9.37 -13.95
C CYS A 71 1.56 9.83 -12.74
N TYR A 72 0.24 9.89 -12.91
CA TYR A 72 -0.68 10.40 -11.91
C TYR A 72 -0.59 9.68 -10.54
N PRO A 73 -0.46 8.33 -10.46
CA PRO A 73 -0.27 7.66 -9.18
C PRO A 73 0.93 8.15 -8.36
N ILE A 74 2.02 8.50 -9.01
CA ILE A 74 3.20 9.07 -8.33
C ILE A 74 2.91 10.48 -7.83
N LYS A 75 2.25 11.31 -8.64
CA LYS A 75 1.81 12.66 -8.21
C LYS A 75 0.95 12.57 -6.95
N VAL A 76 -0.05 11.69 -6.96
CA VAL A 76 -0.93 11.45 -5.79
C VAL A 76 -0.16 10.94 -4.59
N SER A 77 0.79 10.03 -4.79
CA SER A 77 1.67 9.53 -3.72
C SER A 77 2.41 10.64 -2.98
N HIS A 78 2.93 11.64 -3.71
CA HIS A 78 3.58 12.81 -3.08
C HIS A 78 2.62 13.60 -2.18
N GLY A 79 1.35 13.73 -2.58
CA GLY A 79 0.33 14.35 -1.73
C GLY A 79 0.10 13.58 -0.42
N HIS A 80 0.07 12.26 -0.48
CA HIS A 80 0.00 11.41 0.71
C HIS A 80 1.24 11.55 1.59
N VAL A 81 2.43 11.57 1.01
CA VAL A 81 3.67 11.78 1.78
C VAL A 81 3.63 13.14 2.48
N LYS A 82 3.27 14.21 1.77
CA LYS A 82 3.14 15.56 2.32
C LYS A 82 2.15 15.64 3.48
N GLU A 83 1.06 14.86 3.41
CA GLU A 83 0.07 14.77 4.50
C GLU A 83 0.66 14.20 5.81
N LEU A 84 1.70 13.37 5.75
CA LEU A 84 2.32 12.72 6.91
C LEU A 84 3.52 13.49 7.50
N LEU A 85 4.07 14.44 6.75
CA LEU A 85 5.25 15.17 7.19
C LEU A 85 5.01 15.86 8.54
N GLY A 86 5.88 15.59 9.50
CA GLY A 86 5.82 16.14 10.84
C GLY A 86 4.75 15.56 11.77
N LYS A 87 3.87 14.70 11.29
CA LYS A 87 2.71 14.18 12.05
C LYS A 87 2.95 12.85 12.75
N THR A 88 4.00 12.11 12.39
CA THR A 88 4.32 10.80 12.97
C THR A 88 5.76 10.74 13.46
N ARG A 89 6.08 9.81 14.36
CA ARG A 89 7.45 9.64 14.86
C ARG A 89 8.40 9.24 13.73
N PHE A 90 7.98 8.30 12.89
CA PHE A 90 8.68 7.88 11.69
C PHE A 90 7.77 7.95 10.48
N LEU A 91 8.35 8.18 9.31
CA LEU A 91 7.70 8.08 8.01
C LEU A 91 8.27 6.86 7.29
N PHE A 92 7.44 5.87 6.98
CA PHE A 92 7.84 4.64 6.31
C PHE A 92 7.52 4.70 4.81
N LEU A 93 8.57 4.76 4.00
CA LEU A 93 8.51 4.88 2.55
C LEU A 93 9.40 3.82 1.88
N PRO A 94 9.03 2.54 1.89
CA PRO A 94 9.87 1.49 1.35
C PRO A 94 10.01 1.60 -0.17
N SER A 95 11.22 1.36 -0.68
CA SER A 95 11.50 1.14 -2.10
C SER A 95 11.33 -0.36 -2.40
N ILE A 96 10.15 -0.76 -2.86
CA ILE A 96 9.84 -2.16 -3.16
C ILE A 96 10.35 -2.47 -4.58
N ILE A 97 11.38 -3.30 -4.67
CA ILE A 97 11.99 -3.68 -5.94
C ILE A 97 11.27 -4.85 -6.59
N THR A 98 10.99 -5.91 -5.82
CA THR A 98 10.27 -7.09 -6.32
C THR A 98 9.10 -7.45 -5.42
N MET A 99 8.06 -8.02 -6.05
CA MET A 99 6.88 -8.59 -5.40
C MET A 99 6.79 -10.09 -5.71
N PRO A 100 6.19 -10.91 -4.84
CA PRO A 100 5.85 -12.30 -5.16
C PRO A 100 4.99 -12.37 -6.43
N THR A 101 5.24 -13.34 -7.27
CA THR A 101 4.49 -13.61 -8.50
C THR A 101 3.90 -15.02 -8.46
N PRO A 102 2.73 -15.26 -9.09
CA PRO A 102 2.14 -16.60 -9.18
C PRO A 102 3.01 -17.56 -10.00
N VAL A 103 3.81 -17.03 -10.91
CA VAL A 103 4.69 -17.80 -11.80
C VAL A 103 6.13 -17.64 -11.34
N GLU A 104 6.75 -18.75 -10.94
CA GLU A 104 8.10 -18.75 -10.33
C GLU A 104 9.18 -18.14 -11.23
N ARG A 105 9.05 -18.29 -12.56
CA ARG A 105 10.01 -17.79 -13.56
C ARG A 105 9.91 -16.28 -13.79
N GLU A 106 8.85 -15.62 -13.34
CA GLU A 106 8.71 -14.18 -13.49
C GLU A 106 9.61 -13.44 -12.49
N THR A 107 10.19 -12.35 -12.95
CA THR A 107 11.11 -11.55 -12.11
C THR A 107 10.39 -10.81 -10.97
N GLY A 108 9.13 -10.45 -11.16
CA GLY A 108 8.33 -9.73 -10.18
C GLY A 108 8.77 -8.29 -9.93
N PHE A 109 9.56 -7.68 -10.83
CA PHE A 109 9.97 -6.29 -10.68
C PHE A 109 8.78 -5.34 -10.67
N THR A 110 8.80 -4.41 -9.72
CA THR A 110 7.82 -3.34 -9.65
C THR A 110 8.13 -2.24 -10.69
N CYS A 111 7.20 -1.29 -10.83
CA CYS A 111 7.41 -0.15 -11.73
C CYS A 111 8.63 0.68 -11.29
N PRO A 112 9.56 1.05 -12.17
CA PRO A 112 10.73 1.86 -11.82
C PRO A 112 10.38 3.18 -11.11
N LEU A 113 9.29 3.84 -11.50
CA LEU A 113 8.84 5.06 -10.83
C LEU A 113 8.36 4.79 -9.40
N VAL A 114 7.79 3.61 -9.13
CA VAL A 114 7.42 3.21 -7.76
C VAL A 114 8.65 2.88 -6.93
N GLN A 115 9.64 2.20 -7.51
CA GLN A 115 10.93 1.95 -6.84
C GLN A 115 11.63 3.25 -6.46
N ALA A 116 11.59 4.25 -7.35
CA ALA A 116 12.23 5.55 -7.16
C ALA A 116 11.36 6.57 -6.39
N ASN A 117 10.11 6.23 -6.03
CA ASN A 117 9.14 7.18 -5.46
C ASN A 117 9.67 7.92 -4.24
N PHE A 118 10.35 7.23 -3.32
CA PHE A 118 10.98 7.85 -2.16
C PHE A 118 11.98 8.94 -2.56
N TYR A 119 12.88 8.66 -3.50
CA TYR A 119 13.92 9.60 -3.92
C TYR A 119 13.34 10.84 -4.57
N MET A 120 12.28 10.66 -5.38
CA MET A 120 11.55 11.77 -5.99
C MET A 120 10.83 12.61 -4.92
N ALA A 121 10.13 11.96 -3.98
CA ALA A 121 9.45 12.64 -2.89
C ALA A 121 10.44 13.36 -1.96
N ARG A 122 11.60 12.76 -1.67
CA ARG A 122 12.67 13.40 -0.91
C ARG A 122 13.17 14.68 -1.57
N ALA A 123 13.41 14.64 -2.88
CA ALA A 123 13.87 15.81 -3.63
C ALA A 123 12.84 16.95 -3.65
N ALA A 124 11.54 16.59 -3.68
CA ALA A 124 10.45 17.56 -3.79
C ALA A 124 9.96 18.14 -2.46
N LEU A 125 10.07 17.38 -1.34
CA LEU A 125 9.31 17.68 -0.11
C LEU A 125 10.18 18.06 1.10
N GLY A 126 11.52 18.06 1.02
CA GLY A 126 12.39 18.49 2.11
C GLY A 126 12.21 17.68 3.40
N MET A 127 12.40 16.35 3.35
CA MET A 127 12.16 15.44 4.47
C MET A 127 13.29 15.46 5.50
N ASP A 128 12.94 15.38 6.79
CA ASP A 128 13.87 15.07 7.87
C ASP A 128 14.28 13.59 7.81
N MET A 129 15.47 13.31 7.32
CA MET A 129 15.96 11.95 7.08
C MET A 129 16.16 11.13 8.35
N GLU A 130 16.32 11.75 9.52
CA GLU A 130 16.38 11.03 10.80
C GLU A 130 15.06 10.36 11.15
N ARG A 131 13.97 10.88 10.63
CA ARG A 131 12.61 10.37 10.83
C ARG A 131 12.08 9.52 9.67
N VAL A 132 12.89 9.29 8.65
CA VAL A 132 12.46 8.47 7.48
C VAL A 132 13.05 7.07 7.56
N LEU A 133 12.18 6.09 7.39
CA LEU A 133 12.50 4.67 7.19
C LEU A 133 12.25 4.35 5.71
N ASN A 134 13.33 4.25 4.94
CA ASN A 134 13.27 3.91 3.52
C ASN A 134 14.10 2.65 3.23
N PRO A 135 13.63 1.46 3.61
CA PRO A 135 14.31 0.24 3.23
C PRO A 135 14.09 -0.07 1.75
N VAL A 136 15.13 -0.57 1.09
CA VAL A 136 15.06 -1.20 -0.24
C VAL A 136 14.73 -2.67 -0.02
N LEU A 137 13.61 -3.13 -0.58
CA LEU A 137 13.03 -4.43 -0.24
C LEU A 137 12.75 -5.29 -1.48
N HIS A 138 13.08 -6.56 -1.35
CA HIS A 138 12.74 -7.59 -2.32
C HIS A 138 11.73 -8.56 -1.69
N LEU A 139 10.44 -8.20 -1.74
CA LEU A 139 9.38 -8.99 -1.09
C LEU A 139 9.20 -10.40 -1.70
N LYS A 140 9.90 -10.70 -2.80
CA LYS A 140 10.01 -12.05 -3.37
C LYS A 140 11.04 -12.93 -2.63
N HIS A 141 11.93 -12.34 -1.86
CA HIS A 141 12.94 -13.10 -1.09
C HIS A 141 12.30 -13.87 0.06
N ASP A 142 13.01 -14.91 0.49
CA ASP A 142 12.64 -15.65 1.69
C ASP A 142 12.69 -14.78 2.95
N LEU A 143 12.01 -15.25 4.00
CA LEU A 143 11.88 -14.52 5.26
C LEU A 143 13.21 -14.13 5.90
N SER A 144 14.24 -15.00 5.79
CA SER A 144 15.54 -14.77 6.43
C SER A 144 16.31 -13.67 5.73
N THR A 145 16.26 -13.63 4.41
CA THR A 145 16.83 -12.58 3.57
C THR A 145 16.11 -11.24 3.78
N LEU A 146 14.78 -11.25 3.80
CA LEU A 146 13.99 -10.04 4.06
C LEU A 146 14.23 -9.49 5.48
N ALA A 147 14.38 -10.36 6.48
CA ALA A 147 14.75 -9.96 7.84
C ALA A 147 16.13 -9.31 7.90
N LEU A 148 17.08 -9.78 7.10
CA LEU A 148 18.41 -9.18 6.98
C LEU A 148 18.33 -7.80 6.34
N GLU A 149 17.66 -7.67 5.19
CA GLU A 149 17.46 -6.40 4.49
C GLU A 149 16.87 -5.33 5.42
N LEU A 150 15.80 -5.66 6.17
CA LEU A 150 15.20 -4.74 7.13
C LEU A 150 16.13 -4.44 8.31
N THR A 151 16.81 -5.44 8.84
CA THR A 151 17.72 -5.23 9.98
C THR A 151 18.82 -4.24 9.65
N GLU A 152 19.48 -4.42 8.51
CA GLU A 152 20.58 -3.56 8.09
C GLU A 152 20.15 -2.11 7.85
N GLN A 153 18.91 -1.91 7.37
CA GLN A 153 18.46 -0.60 6.91
C GLN A 153 17.67 0.20 7.95
N ILE A 154 16.92 -0.45 8.85
CA ILE A 154 16.05 0.30 9.78
C ILE A 154 16.20 -0.08 11.27
N ALA A 155 16.83 -1.21 11.61
CA ALA A 155 16.88 -1.71 12.99
C ALA A 155 17.43 -0.68 13.99
N ALA A 156 18.52 -0.02 13.64
CA ALA A 156 19.16 0.99 14.49
C ALA A 156 18.23 2.18 14.77
N LYS A 157 17.52 2.68 13.75
CA LYS A 157 16.58 3.80 13.87
C LYS A 157 15.38 3.47 14.75
N ILE A 158 14.86 2.26 14.63
CA ILE A 158 13.68 1.84 15.40
C ILE A 158 14.03 1.17 16.73
N GLY A 159 15.32 1.00 17.05
CA GLY A 159 15.77 0.40 18.29
C GLY A 159 15.31 -1.05 18.47
N ARG A 160 15.39 -1.87 17.42
CA ARG A 160 14.95 -3.27 17.43
C ARG A 160 16.06 -4.22 16.94
N SER A 161 16.12 -5.41 17.55
CA SER A 161 17.07 -6.44 17.18
C SER A 161 16.59 -7.22 15.94
N ARG A 162 17.52 -7.88 15.25
CA ARG A 162 17.22 -8.79 14.12
C ARG A 162 16.18 -9.86 14.50
N ARG A 163 16.25 -10.40 15.72
CA ARG A 163 15.29 -11.39 16.19
C ARG A 163 13.88 -10.81 16.24
N GLN A 164 13.72 -9.61 16.82
CA GLN A 164 12.43 -8.95 16.90
C GLN A 164 11.85 -8.62 15.51
N ILE A 165 12.69 -8.16 14.59
CA ILE A 165 12.31 -7.90 13.20
C ILE A 165 11.84 -9.19 12.52
N ARG A 166 12.54 -10.29 12.68
CA ARG A 166 12.15 -11.58 12.12
C ARG A 166 10.80 -12.07 12.68
N GLU A 167 10.64 -12.05 14.00
CA GLU A 167 9.36 -12.42 14.65
C GLU A 167 8.19 -11.55 14.17
N ALA A 168 8.44 -10.26 13.94
CA ALA A 168 7.43 -9.35 13.42
C ALA A 168 7.07 -9.66 11.96
N LEU A 169 8.05 -10.04 11.14
CA LEU A 169 7.82 -10.45 9.75
C LEU A 169 7.01 -11.76 9.67
N GLU A 170 7.29 -12.73 10.55
CA GLU A 170 6.54 -14.00 10.62
C GLU A 170 5.05 -13.73 10.86
N VAL A 171 4.73 -12.90 11.85
CA VAL A 171 3.35 -12.50 12.14
C VAL A 171 2.72 -11.73 10.99
N ALA A 172 3.43 -10.77 10.41
CA ALA A 172 2.95 -9.96 9.30
C ALA A 172 2.63 -10.81 8.06
N LEU A 173 3.51 -11.77 7.73
CA LEU A 173 3.32 -12.68 6.61
C LEU A 173 2.11 -13.59 6.80
N GLU A 174 1.93 -14.14 8.00
CA GLU A 174 0.77 -14.95 8.34
C GLU A 174 -0.54 -14.15 8.14
N LYS A 175 -0.60 -12.93 8.65
CA LYS A 175 -1.77 -12.05 8.51
C LYS A 175 -2.06 -11.66 7.07
N GLN A 176 -1.02 -11.37 6.30
CA GLN A 176 -1.15 -11.09 4.87
C GLN A 176 -1.67 -12.31 4.11
N ASN A 177 -1.19 -13.51 4.42
CA ASN A 177 -1.68 -14.75 3.81
C ASN A 177 -3.15 -15.03 4.18
N GLN A 178 -3.53 -14.82 5.44
CA GLN A 178 -4.93 -14.93 5.87
C GLN A 178 -5.85 -13.99 5.08
N LEU A 179 -5.42 -12.74 4.86
CA LEU A 179 -6.15 -11.78 4.03
C LEU A 179 -6.26 -12.27 2.57
N HIS A 180 -5.18 -12.74 1.97
CA HIS A 180 -5.19 -13.25 0.60
C HIS A 180 -6.14 -14.44 0.44
N LEU A 181 -6.12 -15.38 1.38
CA LEU A 181 -7.04 -16.52 1.39
C LEU A 181 -8.50 -16.09 1.50
N ALA A 182 -8.80 -15.15 2.39
CA ALA A 182 -10.16 -14.62 2.56
C ALA A 182 -10.65 -13.91 1.28
N LEU A 183 -9.81 -13.11 0.65
CA LEU A 183 -10.13 -12.44 -0.62
C LEU A 183 -10.37 -13.46 -1.76
N PHE A 184 -9.52 -14.49 -1.83
CA PHE A 184 -9.67 -15.54 -2.82
C PHE A 184 -10.98 -16.32 -2.63
N GLN A 185 -11.30 -16.70 -1.39
CA GLN A 185 -12.56 -17.36 -1.06
C GLN A 185 -13.77 -16.51 -1.41
N LYS A 186 -13.72 -15.20 -1.10
CA LYS A 186 -14.80 -14.26 -1.44
C LYS A 186 -14.97 -14.13 -2.97
N GLY A 187 -13.85 -14.09 -3.70
CA GLY A 187 -13.88 -14.08 -5.17
C GLY A 187 -14.52 -15.34 -5.74
N ARG A 188 -14.17 -16.52 -5.21
CA ARG A 188 -14.79 -17.79 -5.61
C ARG A 188 -16.29 -17.82 -5.35
N GLN A 189 -16.73 -17.44 -4.15
CA GLN A 189 -18.15 -17.36 -3.79
C GLN A 189 -18.92 -16.42 -4.74
N PHE A 190 -18.33 -15.30 -5.14
CA PHE A 190 -18.91 -14.40 -6.11
C PHE A 190 -19.08 -15.06 -7.48
N LEU A 191 -18.05 -15.76 -7.97
CA LEU A 191 -18.09 -16.46 -9.26
C LEU A 191 -19.09 -17.62 -9.25
N GLU A 192 -19.18 -18.36 -8.14
CA GLU A 192 -20.14 -19.48 -7.98
C GLU A 192 -21.60 -19.01 -7.90
N ALA A 193 -21.82 -17.79 -7.38
CA ALA A 193 -23.16 -17.19 -7.28
C ALA A 193 -23.58 -16.38 -8.51
N HIS A 194 -22.67 -16.17 -9.47
CA HIS A 194 -22.93 -15.38 -10.66
C HIS A 194 -23.82 -16.14 -11.65
N ASP A 195 -24.87 -15.48 -12.18
CA ASP A 195 -25.72 -16.01 -13.23
C ASP A 195 -24.94 -16.03 -14.56
N PRO A 196 -24.74 -17.21 -15.20
CA PRO A 196 -24.02 -17.32 -16.47
C PRO A 196 -24.62 -16.49 -17.61
N ASP A 197 -25.91 -16.19 -17.53
CA ASP A 197 -26.64 -15.42 -18.55
C ASP A 197 -26.46 -13.88 -18.34
N GLU A 198 -25.87 -13.46 -17.22
CA GLU A 198 -25.55 -12.06 -16.99
C GLU A 198 -24.12 -11.72 -17.46
N PRO A 199 -23.92 -10.57 -18.14
CA PRO A 199 -22.59 -10.16 -18.56
C PRO A 199 -21.68 -9.86 -17.36
N MET A 200 -20.46 -10.39 -17.37
CA MET A 200 -19.44 -10.12 -16.38
C MET A 200 -18.29 -9.30 -16.97
N VAL A 201 -17.91 -8.23 -16.30
CA VAL A 201 -16.73 -7.41 -16.66
C VAL A 201 -15.62 -7.65 -15.66
N VAL A 202 -14.47 -8.14 -16.13
CA VAL A 202 -13.26 -8.31 -15.32
C VAL A 202 -12.33 -7.13 -15.55
N VAL A 203 -12.08 -6.36 -14.49
CA VAL A 203 -11.14 -5.23 -14.54
C VAL A 203 -9.78 -5.68 -14.01
N THR A 204 -8.76 -5.61 -14.86
CA THR A 204 -7.39 -5.97 -14.50
C THR A 204 -6.49 -4.75 -14.52
N GLY A 205 -5.46 -4.75 -13.66
CA GLY A 205 -4.51 -3.66 -13.58
C GLY A 205 -3.63 -3.73 -12.34
N ARG A 206 -2.78 -2.74 -12.17
CA ARG A 206 -1.95 -2.65 -10.96
C ARG A 206 -2.84 -2.37 -9.74
N PRO A 207 -2.58 -3.01 -8.57
CA PRO A 207 -3.44 -2.89 -7.39
C PRO A 207 -3.76 -1.44 -7.01
N TYR A 208 -2.78 -0.56 -7.04
CA TYR A 208 -2.99 0.84 -6.67
C TYR A 208 -3.89 1.61 -7.66
N ASN A 209 -3.99 1.18 -8.91
CA ASN A 209 -4.96 1.75 -9.85
C ASN A 209 -6.36 1.15 -9.66
N LEU A 210 -6.45 -0.10 -9.19
CA LEU A 210 -7.72 -0.78 -8.99
C LEU A 210 -8.39 -0.39 -7.66
N TYR A 211 -7.58 -0.23 -6.60
CA TYR A 211 -8.10 -0.07 -5.23
C TYR A 211 -8.26 1.38 -4.78
N ASP A 212 -7.68 2.33 -5.51
CA ASP A 212 -7.89 3.74 -5.26
C ASP A 212 -9.04 4.27 -6.11
N GLU A 213 -10.19 4.51 -5.49
CA GLU A 213 -11.40 4.98 -6.17
C GLU A 213 -11.23 6.33 -6.88
N ARG A 214 -10.30 7.15 -6.42
CA ARG A 214 -10.01 8.44 -7.07
C ARG A 214 -9.18 8.24 -8.33
N LEU A 215 -8.18 7.34 -8.29
CA LEU A 215 -7.33 7.04 -9.43
C LEU A 215 -8.12 6.33 -10.54
N ASN A 216 -9.00 5.40 -10.17
CA ASN A 216 -9.79 4.63 -11.14
C ASN A 216 -11.14 5.28 -11.50
N LEU A 217 -11.38 6.54 -11.05
CA LEU A 217 -12.61 7.28 -11.32
C LEU A 217 -13.88 6.54 -10.89
N ARG A 218 -13.81 5.77 -9.82
CA ARG A 218 -14.88 4.90 -9.32
C ARG A 218 -15.36 3.88 -10.36
N LEU A 219 -14.45 3.36 -11.19
CA LEU A 219 -14.77 2.50 -12.32
C LEU A 219 -15.70 1.35 -11.96
N GLY A 220 -15.44 0.63 -10.85
CA GLY A 220 -16.29 -0.47 -10.42
C GLY A 220 -17.73 -0.04 -10.11
N ARG A 221 -17.91 1.12 -9.43
CA ARG A 221 -19.26 1.66 -9.16
C ARG A 221 -19.96 2.11 -10.43
N ASN A 222 -19.23 2.75 -11.34
CA ASN A 222 -19.78 3.21 -12.60
C ASN A 222 -20.21 2.03 -13.47
N LEU A 223 -19.40 0.97 -13.57
CA LEU A 223 -19.77 -0.24 -14.29
C LEU A 223 -21.00 -0.93 -13.67
N ALA A 224 -21.05 -1.07 -12.35
CA ALA A 224 -22.21 -1.66 -11.66
C ALA A 224 -23.49 -0.81 -11.79
N GLY A 225 -23.34 0.50 -12.01
CA GLY A 225 -24.46 1.41 -12.25
C GLY A 225 -25.00 1.44 -13.70
N ILE A 226 -24.26 0.86 -14.64
CA ILE A 226 -24.74 0.68 -16.01
C ILE A 226 -25.77 -0.46 -15.96
N LYS A 227 -27.02 -0.09 -15.67
CA LYS A 227 -28.17 -0.99 -15.91
C LYS A 227 -28.14 -1.33 -17.39
N LYS A 228 -28.19 -2.64 -17.72
CA LYS A 228 -28.27 -3.21 -19.06
C LYS A 228 -28.28 -2.15 -20.14
N LEU A 229 -27.14 -1.84 -20.74
CA LEU A 229 -27.18 -1.23 -22.05
C LEU A 229 -28.04 -2.16 -22.86
N ASP A 230 -29.23 -1.70 -23.27
CA ASP A 230 -29.95 -2.31 -24.38
C ASP A 230 -28.95 -2.28 -25.54
N ILE A 231 -28.26 -3.42 -25.71
CA ILE A 231 -27.58 -3.71 -26.95
C ILE A 231 -28.74 -3.94 -27.90
N ALA A 232 -29.26 -2.84 -28.43
CA ALA A 232 -30.21 -2.90 -29.52
C ALA A 232 -29.51 -3.67 -30.64
N ASP A 233 -30.13 -4.77 -31.01
CA ASP A 233 -29.72 -5.61 -32.10
C ASP A 233 -29.36 -4.77 -33.32
N GLY A 234 -28.07 -4.85 -33.72
CA GLY A 234 -27.52 -4.28 -34.92
C GLY A 234 -26.72 -5.35 -35.66
#